data_cbfd64c7e40a644bcde9bbcc3e56574f
#
_entry.id   cbfd64c7e40a644bcde9bbcc3e56574f
#
_cell.length_a   1.000
_cell.length_b   1.000
_cell.length_c   1.000
_cell.angle_alpha   90.00
_cell.angle_beta   90.00
_cell.angle_gamma   90.00
#
_symmetry.space_group_name_H-M   'P 1'
#
loop_
_entity.id
_entity.type
_entity.pdbx_description
1 polymer ?
#
loop_
_entity_poly.entity_id
_entity_poly.type
_entity_poly.pdbx_seq_one_letter_code
_entity_poly.pdbx_strand_id
1 'polypeptide(L)'
;MESFIIEGGHRLSGTIAPQGAKNEALEVICATLLTTEEVIIRNVPDILDVNNLIKLLQDIGVKVKKLAPNEFSFQADEVNLDYLESSDFVKKCSSLRGSVLMIGPLLGRFGKATIAKPGGDKIGRRRLDTHFLGFKNLGAHFGRV
;
A
#
# COMPACT_ATOMS: atom_id res chain seq x y z
N MET A 1 20.89 -5.01 19.70
CA MET A 1 20.44 -3.65 19.32
C MET A 1 21.42 -3.18 18.27
N GLU A 2 20.97 -2.92 17.05
CA GLU A 2 21.84 -2.41 15.98
C GLU A 2 22.08 -0.91 16.23
N SER A 3 23.30 -0.43 15.99
CA SER A 3 23.65 0.99 16.18
C SER A 3 24.51 1.45 15.00
N PHE A 4 24.33 2.72 14.64
CA PHE A 4 25.18 3.39 13.67
C PHE A 4 26.26 4.19 14.37
N ILE A 5 27.51 4.06 13.93
CA ILE A 5 28.61 4.93 14.35
C ILE A 5 28.86 5.91 13.22
N ILE A 6 28.75 7.20 13.49
CA ILE A 6 28.91 8.26 12.49
C ILE A 6 30.12 9.11 12.88
N GLU A 7 31.13 9.13 11.99
CA GLU A 7 32.30 9.99 12.11
C GLU A 7 32.13 11.19 11.16
N GLY A 8 32.13 12.38 11.72
CA GLY A 8 32.04 13.63 10.95
C GLY A 8 33.42 14.19 10.57
N GLY A 9 33.45 15.37 9.93
CA GLY A 9 34.68 16.09 9.59
C GLY A 9 35.30 15.71 8.25
N HIS A 10 34.75 14.75 7.52
CA HIS A 10 35.22 14.34 6.19
C HIS A 10 34.46 15.08 5.07
N ARG A 11 35.21 15.53 4.04
CA ARG A 11 34.60 16.09 2.84
C ARG A 11 33.98 14.96 2.01
N LEU A 12 32.67 15.06 1.80
CA LEU A 12 31.95 14.09 0.97
C LEU A 12 32.08 14.44 -0.51
N SER A 13 32.28 13.44 -1.36
CA SER A 13 32.25 13.56 -2.83
C SER A 13 31.72 12.25 -3.43
N GLY A 14 31.01 12.34 -4.54
CA GLY A 14 30.43 11.19 -5.22
C GLY A 14 29.01 11.47 -5.73
N THR A 15 28.38 10.43 -6.27
CA THR A 15 27.02 10.48 -6.81
C THR A 15 26.13 9.55 -5.99
N ILE A 16 24.95 10.04 -5.60
CA ILE A 16 23.90 9.25 -4.95
C ILE A 16 22.72 9.16 -5.90
N ALA A 17 22.28 7.95 -6.21
CA ALA A 17 21.02 7.71 -6.90
C ALA A 17 19.93 7.48 -5.84
N PRO A 18 18.89 8.34 -5.79
CA PRO A 18 17.80 8.14 -4.83
C PRO A 18 16.96 6.90 -5.20
N GLN A 19 16.51 6.17 -4.20
CA GLN A 19 15.50 5.13 -4.38
C GLN A 19 14.10 5.76 -4.54
N GLY A 20 13.15 4.97 -5.05
CA GLY A 20 11.75 5.36 -5.10
C GLY A 20 11.19 5.74 -3.71
N ALA A 21 10.25 6.68 -3.68
CA ALA A 21 9.63 7.13 -2.45
C ALA A 21 8.64 6.10 -1.92
N LYS A 22 8.75 5.72 -0.64
CA LYS A 22 7.85 4.75 0.00
C LYS A 22 6.37 5.12 -0.16
N ASN A 23 6.02 6.35 0.18
CA ASN A 23 4.62 6.77 0.20
C ASN A 23 4.03 6.81 -1.21
N GLU A 24 4.76 7.31 -2.19
CA GLU A 24 4.37 7.28 -3.59
C GLU A 24 4.16 5.84 -4.09
N ALA A 25 5.09 4.93 -3.78
CA ALA A 25 4.96 3.53 -4.17
C ALA A 25 3.69 2.89 -3.60
N LEU A 26 3.35 3.14 -2.32
CA LEU A 26 2.14 2.61 -1.70
C LEU A 26 0.88 3.11 -2.40
N GLU A 27 0.83 4.38 -2.80
CA GLU A 27 -0.32 4.97 -3.49
C GLU A 27 -0.46 4.44 -4.92
N VAL A 28 0.63 4.44 -5.70
CA VAL A 28 0.63 3.97 -7.09
C VAL A 28 0.34 2.47 -7.18
N ILE A 29 0.89 1.66 -6.26
CA ILE A 29 0.59 0.23 -6.20
C ILE A 29 -0.89 -0.02 -5.90
N CYS A 30 -1.50 0.71 -4.95
CA CYS A 30 -2.93 0.60 -4.71
C CYS A 30 -3.77 1.01 -5.92
N ALA A 31 -3.33 2.01 -6.70
CA ALA A 31 -4.03 2.47 -7.89
C ALA A 31 -4.12 1.41 -8.99
N THR A 32 -3.25 0.39 -9.00
CA THR A 32 -3.35 -0.74 -9.95
C THR A 32 -4.65 -1.53 -9.82
N LEU A 33 -5.32 -1.45 -8.67
CA LEU A 33 -6.65 -2.05 -8.47
C LEU A 33 -7.75 -1.42 -9.34
N LEU A 34 -7.53 -0.22 -9.90
CA LEU A 34 -8.53 0.48 -10.71
C LEU A 34 -8.72 -0.10 -12.11
N THR A 35 -7.81 -0.94 -12.59
CA THR A 35 -7.85 -1.52 -13.94
C THR A 35 -7.65 -3.03 -13.93
N THR A 36 -8.14 -3.69 -14.99
CA THR A 36 -7.85 -5.11 -15.29
C THR A 36 -6.58 -5.29 -16.10
N GLU A 37 -6.08 -4.20 -16.70
CA GLU A 37 -4.90 -4.22 -17.54
C GLU A 37 -3.63 -4.45 -16.69
N GLU A 38 -2.60 -5.00 -17.34
CA GLU A 38 -1.28 -5.12 -16.72
C GLU A 38 -0.62 -3.74 -16.60
N VAL A 39 -0.21 -3.39 -15.37
CA VAL A 39 0.48 -2.14 -15.05
C VAL A 39 1.91 -2.44 -14.61
N ILE A 40 2.90 -1.83 -15.24
CA ILE A 40 4.30 -1.97 -14.87
C ILE A 40 4.73 -0.74 -14.07
N ILE A 41 5.23 -0.98 -12.84
CA ILE A 41 5.76 0.07 -11.96
C ILE A 41 7.26 -0.13 -11.80
N ARG A 42 8.01 0.93 -12.07
CA ARG A 42 9.47 0.98 -11.97
C ARG A 42 9.92 1.77 -10.75
N ASN A 43 11.15 1.54 -10.32
CA ASN A 43 11.76 2.21 -9.18
C ASN A 43 10.97 1.99 -7.87
N VAL A 44 10.37 0.80 -7.72
CA VAL A 44 9.68 0.40 -6.49
C VAL A 44 10.74 0.16 -5.41
N PRO A 45 10.69 0.89 -4.27
CA PRO A 45 11.70 0.72 -3.23
C PRO A 45 11.55 -0.61 -2.50
N ASP A 46 12.67 -1.27 -2.21
CA ASP A 46 12.69 -2.51 -1.43
C ASP A 46 12.61 -2.19 0.07
N ILE A 47 11.40 -1.92 0.54
CA ILE A 47 11.09 -1.51 1.92
C ILE A 47 9.98 -2.43 2.46
N LEU A 48 10.05 -2.75 3.74
CA LEU A 48 9.14 -3.69 4.39
C LEU A 48 7.65 -3.36 4.16
N ASP A 49 7.26 -2.09 4.31
CA ASP A 49 5.86 -1.65 4.10
C ASP A 49 5.39 -1.89 2.66
N VAL A 50 6.26 -1.62 1.68
CA VAL A 50 5.95 -1.82 0.25
C VAL A 50 5.82 -3.31 -0.06
N ASN A 51 6.75 -4.11 0.45
CA ASN A 51 6.72 -5.57 0.26
C ASN A 51 5.48 -6.19 0.94
N ASN A 52 5.08 -5.70 2.11
CA ASN A 52 3.87 -6.15 2.80
C ASN A 52 2.60 -5.76 2.03
N LEU A 53 2.56 -4.56 1.42
CA LEU A 53 1.43 -4.17 0.56
C LEU A 53 1.35 -5.06 -0.69
N ILE A 54 2.47 -5.34 -1.33
CA ILE A 54 2.53 -6.24 -2.49
C ILE A 54 1.96 -7.61 -2.13
N LYS A 55 2.38 -8.18 -0.99
CA LYS A 55 1.84 -9.45 -0.50
C LYS A 55 0.34 -9.38 -0.23
N LEU A 56 -0.12 -8.29 0.37
CA LEU A 56 -1.54 -8.09 0.65
C LEU A 56 -2.38 -8.03 -0.65
N LEU A 57 -1.86 -7.39 -1.71
CA LEU A 57 -2.50 -7.38 -3.02
C LEU A 57 -2.51 -8.76 -3.67
N GLN A 58 -1.44 -9.54 -3.54
CA GLN A 58 -1.40 -10.92 -4.02
C GLN A 58 -2.46 -11.79 -3.30
N ASP A 59 -2.63 -11.61 -2.00
CA ASP A 59 -3.60 -12.35 -1.20
C ASP A 59 -5.06 -12.08 -1.64
N ILE A 60 -5.36 -10.88 -2.12
CA ILE A 60 -6.68 -10.54 -2.68
C ILE A 60 -6.83 -10.90 -4.16
N GLY A 61 -5.84 -11.56 -4.77
CA GLY A 61 -5.91 -12.09 -6.13
C GLY A 61 -5.15 -11.30 -7.20
N VAL A 62 -4.49 -10.18 -6.85
CA VAL A 62 -3.68 -9.44 -7.84
C VAL A 62 -2.48 -10.28 -8.26
N LYS A 63 -2.32 -10.48 -9.55
CA LYS A 63 -1.16 -11.16 -10.14
C LYS A 63 0.03 -10.21 -10.13
N VAL A 64 1.06 -10.54 -9.37
CA VAL A 64 2.27 -9.72 -9.26
C VAL A 64 3.47 -10.51 -9.73
N LYS A 65 4.25 -9.92 -10.65
CA LYS A 65 5.52 -10.48 -11.15
C LYS A 65 6.64 -9.48 -10.93
N LYS A 66 7.76 -9.93 -10.40
CA LYS A 66 9.01 -9.15 -10.35
C LYS A 66 9.71 -9.30 -11.69
N LEU A 67 9.83 -8.22 -12.46
CA LEU A 67 10.42 -8.20 -13.80
C LEU A 67 11.92 -7.94 -13.74
N ALA A 68 12.35 -7.06 -12.82
CA ALA A 68 13.74 -6.69 -12.59
C ALA A 68 13.92 -6.20 -11.14
N PRO A 69 15.15 -5.90 -10.68
CA PRO A 69 15.33 -5.18 -9.43
C PRO A 69 14.50 -3.90 -9.42
N ASN A 70 13.64 -3.73 -8.40
CA ASN A 70 12.76 -2.56 -8.23
C ASN A 70 11.74 -2.33 -9.38
N GLU A 71 11.44 -3.37 -10.19
CA GLU A 71 10.44 -3.32 -11.25
C GLU A 71 9.45 -4.48 -11.11
N PHE A 72 8.15 -4.16 -11.07
CA PHE A 72 7.08 -5.12 -10.88
C PHE A 72 5.95 -4.89 -11.88
N SER A 73 5.32 -5.96 -12.31
CA SER A 73 4.06 -5.95 -13.04
C SER A 73 2.95 -6.33 -12.06
N PHE A 74 1.82 -5.63 -12.18
CA PHE A 74 0.60 -5.84 -11.41
C PHE A 74 -0.56 -6.01 -12.37
N GLN A 75 -1.37 -7.05 -12.18
CA GLN A 75 -2.61 -7.25 -12.94
C GLN A 75 -3.72 -7.65 -11.98
N ALA A 76 -4.74 -6.79 -11.86
CA ALA A 76 -5.88 -6.96 -10.96
C ALA A 76 -7.15 -7.35 -11.76
N ASP A 77 -7.04 -8.34 -12.65
CA ASP A 77 -8.14 -8.86 -13.45
C ASP A 77 -9.18 -9.62 -12.60
N GLU A 78 -8.73 -10.36 -11.62
CA GLU A 78 -9.56 -11.12 -10.69
C GLU A 78 -9.22 -10.70 -9.24
N VAL A 79 -10.15 -10.00 -8.58
CA VAL A 79 -9.98 -9.56 -7.17
C VAL A 79 -11.02 -10.27 -6.31
N ASN A 80 -10.53 -10.99 -5.30
CA ASN A 80 -11.38 -11.68 -4.33
C ASN A 80 -11.83 -10.72 -3.22
N LEU A 81 -13.03 -10.16 -3.38
CA LEU A 81 -13.61 -9.23 -2.40
C LEU A 81 -14.02 -9.92 -1.09
N ASP A 82 -14.35 -11.23 -1.11
CA ASP A 82 -14.75 -11.97 0.09
C ASP A 82 -13.55 -12.14 1.04
N TYR A 83 -12.33 -12.23 0.50
CA TYR A 83 -11.13 -12.29 1.33
C TYR A 83 -10.92 -11.05 2.19
N LEU A 84 -11.43 -9.87 1.75
CA LEU A 84 -11.33 -8.63 2.54
C LEU A 84 -12.05 -8.69 3.90
N GLU A 85 -12.97 -9.65 4.08
CA GLU A 85 -13.70 -9.88 5.34
C GLU A 85 -13.05 -10.98 6.20
N SER A 86 -11.97 -11.59 5.71
CA SER A 86 -11.28 -12.68 6.43
C SER A 86 -10.46 -12.18 7.62
N SER A 87 -10.34 -13.02 8.64
CA SER A 87 -9.50 -12.73 9.81
C SER A 87 -8.02 -12.54 9.44
N ASP A 88 -7.55 -13.21 8.39
CA ASP A 88 -6.18 -13.09 7.90
C ASP A 88 -5.93 -11.72 7.27
N PHE A 89 -6.86 -11.25 6.42
CA PHE A 89 -6.81 -9.89 5.87
C PHE A 89 -6.81 -8.83 6.96
N VAL A 90 -7.73 -8.94 7.94
CA VAL A 90 -7.82 -8.03 9.09
C VAL A 90 -6.49 -7.96 9.84
N LYS A 91 -5.86 -9.10 10.11
CA LYS A 91 -4.56 -9.18 10.79
C LYS A 91 -3.45 -8.50 10.00
N LYS A 92 -3.36 -8.75 8.69
CA LYS A 92 -2.36 -8.14 7.81
C LYS A 92 -2.55 -6.63 7.68
N CYS A 93 -3.78 -6.15 7.50
CA CYS A 93 -4.09 -4.73 7.48
C CYS A 93 -3.74 -4.02 8.80
N SER A 94 -3.95 -4.67 9.94
CA SER A 94 -3.65 -4.09 11.25
C SER A 94 -2.15 -3.89 11.51
N SER A 95 -1.28 -4.49 10.71
CA SER A 95 0.17 -4.29 10.76
C SER A 95 0.68 -3.27 9.73
N LEU A 96 -0.14 -2.86 8.77
CA LEU A 96 0.26 -2.01 7.65
C LEU A 96 -0.63 -0.76 7.53
N ARG A 97 -0.07 0.42 7.82
CA ARG A 97 -0.80 1.69 7.67
C ARG A 97 -1.25 1.94 6.23
N GLY A 98 -0.40 1.60 5.25
CA GLY A 98 -0.66 1.78 3.82
C GLY A 98 -1.88 1.02 3.31
N SER A 99 -2.38 0.01 4.03
CA SER A 99 -3.57 -0.75 3.64
C SER A 99 -4.80 0.13 3.44
N VAL A 100 -4.90 1.27 4.14
CA VAL A 100 -6.00 2.23 3.99
C VAL A 100 -6.10 2.82 2.57
N LEU A 101 -5.00 2.87 1.83
CA LEU A 101 -4.96 3.42 0.47
C LEU A 101 -5.73 2.57 -0.53
N MET A 102 -6.03 1.32 -0.20
CA MET A 102 -6.86 0.43 -1.04
C MET A 102 -8.34 0.85 -1.09
N ILE A 103 -8.83 1.63 -0.11
CA ILE A 103 -10.25 2.01 -0.01
C ILE A 103 -10.73 2.72 -1.29
N GLY A 104 -9.99 3.74 -1.74
CA GLY A 104 -10.37 4.53 -2.92
C GLY A 104 -10.52 3.67 -4.17
N PRO A 105 -9.48 2.92 -4.57
CA PRO A 105 -9.56 2.02 -5.73
C PRO A 105 -10.64 0.94 -5.62
N LEU A 106 -10.81 0.32 -4.45
CA LEU A 106 -11.85 -0.70 -4.26
C LEU A 106 -13.25 -0.09 -4.38
N LEU A 107 -13.51 1.05 -3.76
CA LEU A 107 -14.79 1.76 -3.90
C LEU A 107 -15.02 2.19 -5.34
N GLY A 108 -14.02 2.78 -5.99
CA GLY A 108 -14.15 3.30 -7.36
C GLY A 108 -14.45 2.22 -8.39
N ARG A 109 -13.87 1.02 -8.23
CA ARG A 109 -14.04 -0.07 -9.20
C ARG A 109 -15.17 -1.03 -8.85
N PHE A 110 -15.31 -1.37 -7.57
CA PHE A 110 -16.23 -2.43 -7.14
C PHE A 110 -17.47 -1.92 -6.37
N GLY A 111 -17.53 -0.62 -6.09
CA GLY A 111 -18.61 -0.03 -5.29
C GLY A 111 -18.61 -0.46 -3.82
N LYS A 112 -17.68 -1.31 -3.41
CA LYS A 112 -17.56 -1.85 -2.05
C LYS A 112 -16.09 -1.91 -1.65
N ALA A 113 -15.80 -1.56 -0.39
CA ALA A 113 -14.49 -1.79 0.22
C ALA A 113 -14.65 -2.17 1.68
N THR A 114 -13.95 -3.21 2.09
CA THR A 114 -13.80 -3.57 3.51
C THR A 114 -12.35 -3.34 3.90
N ILE A 115 -12.12 -2.62 4.98
CA ILE A 115 -10.78 -2.34 5.48
C ILE A 115 -10.76 -2.49 7.00
N ALA A 116 -9.76 -3.19 7.50
CA ALA A 116 -9.53 -3.25 8.92
C ALA A 116 -8.94 -1.94 9.45
N LYS A 117 -9.04 -1.70 10.75
CA LYS A 117 -8.37 -0.56 11.37
C LYS A 117 -6.86 -0.63 11.07
N PRO A 118 -6.32 0.32 10.29
CA PRO A 118 -4.93 0.24 9.86
C PRO A 118 -3.99 0.44 11.04
N GLY A 119 -2.96 -0.39 11.10
CA GLY A 119 -1.91 -0.35 12.11
C GLY A 119 -0.70 0.48 11.70
N GLY A 120 0.49 -0.08 11.88
CA GLY A 120 1.79 0.51 11.61
C GLY A 120 2.41 1.18 12.84
N ASP A 121 3.46 1.98 12.63
CA ASP A 121 4.26 2.58 13.70
C ASP A 121 3.46 3.47 14.65
N LYS A 122 3.75 3.36 15.94
CA LYS A 122 3.12 4.15 17.01
C LYS A 122 3.77 5.54 17.14
N ILE A 123 3.66 6.34 16.09
CA ILE A 123 4.21 7.72 16.04
C ILE A 123 3.19 8.81 16.38
N GLY A 124 2.09 8.43 17.02
CA GLY A 124 1.02 9.35 17.41
C GLY A 124 -0.29 9.11 16.62
N ARG A 125 -1.31 9.94 16.95
CA ARG A 125 -2.65 9.82 16.35
C ARG A 125 -2.65 10.37 14.92
N ARG A 126 -2.85 9.49 13.94
CA ARG A 126 -3.01 9.85 12.52
C ARG A 126 -4.46 9.64 12.11
N ARG A 127 -5.21 10.73 12.01
CA ARG A 127 -6.64 10.73 11.71
C ARG A 127 -6.91 10.37 10.24
N LEU A 128 -8.02 9.70 9.99
CA LEU A 128 -8.55 9.37 8.65
C LEU A 128 -9.92 10.01 8.41
N ASP A 129 -10.38 10.81 9.36
CA ASP A 129 -11.76 11.36 9.36
C ASP A 129 -12.05 12.18 8.09
N THR A 130 -11.05 12.93 7.60
CA THR A 130 -11.19 13.73 6.38
C THR A 130 -11.40 12.85 5.13
N HIS A 131 -10.72 11.70 5.05
CA HIS A 131 -10.92 10.74 3.96
C HIS A 131 -12.33 10.15 4.02
N PHE A 132 -12.77 9.73 5.20
CA PHE A 132 -14.13 9.20 5.38
C PHE A 132 -15.20 10.22 5.11
N LEU A 133 -14.99 11.49 5.52
CA LEU A 133 -15.89 12.58 5.20
C LEU A 133 -15.97 12.82 3.69
N GLY A 134 -14.83 12.80 2.99
CA GLY A 134 -14.76 12.91 1.54
C GLY A 134 -15.56 11.81 0.85
N PHE A 135 -15.32 10.55 1.19
CA PHE A 135 -16.07 9.42 0.64
C PHE A 135 -17.57 9.52 0.93
N LYS A 136 -17.97 9.94 2.15
CA LYS A 136 -19.37 10.16 2.50
C LYS A 136 -20.01 11.23 1.63
N ASN A 137 -19.33 12.34 1.40
CA ASN A 137 -19.81 13.43 0.54
C ASN A 137 -19.91 12.99 -0.94
N LEU A 138 -19.14 11.99 -1.35
CA LEU A 138 -19.24 11.35 -2.67
C LEU A 138 -20.29 10.23 -2.71
N GLY A 139 -21.06 10.02 -1.66
CA GLY A 139 -22.17 9.06 -1.62
C GLY A 139 -21.84 7.70 -1.02
N ALA A 140 -20.65 7.48 -0.46
CA ALA A 140 -20.32 6.23 0.21
C ALA A 140 -21.04 6.11 1.56
N HIS A 141 -21.55 4.90 1.85
CA HIS A 141 -22.15 4.54 3.13
C HIS A 141 -21.18 3.71 3.95
N PHE A 142 -21.08 3.99 5.26
CA PHE A 142 -20.19 3.28 6.16
C PHE A 142 -21.00 2.39 7.10
N GLY A 143 -20.60 1.12 7.19
CA GLY A 143 -21.06 0.13 8.15
C GLY A 143 -19.89 -0.42 8.96
N ARG A 144 -20.19 -1.10 10.07
CA ARG A 144 -19.24 -1.99 10.75
C ARG A 144 -19.57 -3.41 10.35
N VAL A 145 -18.53 -4.15 9.95
CA VAL A 145 -18.57 -5.59 9.75
C VAL A 145 -18.25 -6.26 11.09
#